data_63b6ffbe02acd0811773ebbc1169aa7c
#
_entry.id   63b6ffbe02acd0811773ebbc1169aa7c
#
_cell.length_a   1.000
_cell.length_b   1.000
_cell.length_c   1.000
_cell.angle_alpha   90.00
_cell.angle_beta   90.00
_cell.angle_gamma   90.00
#
_symmetry.space_group_name_H-M   'P 1'
#
loop_
_entity.id
_entity.type
_entity.pdbx_description
1 polymer ?
#
loop_
_entity_poly.entity_id
_entity_poly.type
_entity_poly.pdbx_seq_one_letter_code
_entity_poly.pdbx_strand_id
1 'polypeptide(L)'
;MTVRVLAVLFVLILSGCAASTGVITASGSQVELRQIQTRDYDTLDKRGTLRAVVATLQDLGFVIDKAEFDLATISATKLQDYEIRMTVTVREREGERLAVRANARFNENPITDPNAYQDFFTTLDKAMFLTLHKVD
;
A
#
# COMPACT_ATOMS: atom_id res chain seq x y z
N MET A 1 -15.52 60.23 -11.08
CA MET A 1 -16.02 58.93 -11.58
C MET A 1 -14.97 57.83 -11.62
N THR A 2 -13.73 58.16 -11.88
CA THR A 2 -12.59 57.18 -11.97
C THR A 2 -12.20 56.53 -10.63
N VAL A 3 -12.23 57.28 -9.53
CA VAL A 3 -11.85 56.76 -8.19
C VAL A 3 -12.86 55.72 -7.66
N ARG A 4 -14.16 55.87 -7.98
CA ARG A 4 -15.21 54.92 -7.56
C ARG A 4 -15.15 53.62 -8.34
N VAL A 5 -14.75 53.64 -9.59
CA VAL A 5 -14.56 52.46 -10.43
C VAL A 5 -13.30 51.66 -9.97
N LEU A 6 -12.22 52.35 -9.59
CA LEU A 6 -11.03 51.71 -9.03
C LEU A 6 -11.30 51.03 -7.70
N ALA A 7 -12.11 51.61 -6.81
CA ALA A 7 -12.46 51.02 -5.52
C ALA A 7 -13.34 49.75 -5.66
N VAL A 8 -14.25 49.71 -6.66
CA VAL A 8 -15.05 48.52 -6.94
C VAL A 8 -14.23 47.40 -7.56
N LEU A 9 -13.20 47.74 -8.37
CA LEU A 9 -12.31 46.73 -8.96
C LEU A 9 -11.37 46.12 -7.92
N PHE A 10 -11.00 46.84 -6.87
CA PHE A 10 -10.11 46.37 -5.80
C PHE A 10 -10.80 45.40 -4.83
N VAL A 11 -12.14 45.50 -4.66
CA VAL A 11 -12.92 44.59 -3.78
C VAL A 11 -13.16 43.23 -4.42
N LEU A 12 -13.09 43.09 -5.72
CA LEU A 12 -13.28 41.82 -6.46
C LEU A 12 -12.07 40.86 -6.44
N ILE A 13 -10.93 41.29 -5.93
CA ILE A 13 -9.67 40.49 -5.94
C ILE A 13 -9.47 39.71 -4.62
N LEU A 14 -10.29 39.95 -3.56
CA LEU A 14 -10.12 39.32 -2.25
C LEU A 14 -10.97 38.04 -2.01
N SER A 15 -11.70 37.54 -3.00
CA SER A 15 -12.53 36.33 -2.85
C SER A 15 -11.87 35.04 -3.36
N GLY A 16 -10.58 34.87 -3.15
CA GLY A 16 -9.85 33.72 -3.63
C GLY A 16 -8.99 33.03 -2.58
N CYS A 17 -9.53 32.57 -1.45
CA CYS A 17 -8.89 31.58 -0.60
C CYS A 17 -9.90 30.89 0.31
N ALA A 18 -10.76 30.06 -0.25
CA ALA A 18 -11.49 29.06 0.49
C ALA A 18 -11.20 27.71 -0.16
N ALA A 19 -10.06 27.15 0.18
CA ALA A 19 -9.73 25.82 -0.30
C ALA A 19 -8.86 25.07 0.72
N SER A 20 -9.18 23.84 0.91
CA SER A 20 -8.32 22.76 1.35
C SER A 20 -8.42 22.27 2.79
N THR A 21 -9.56 22.29 3.39
CA THR A 21 -9.81 21.38 4.53
C THR A 21 -9.91 19.90 4.08
N GLY A 22 -10.22 19.64 2.81
CA GLY A 22 -10.30 18.28 2.26
C GLY A 22 -8.95 17.59 2.01
N VAL A 23 -7.87 18.35 1.82
CA VAL A 23 -6.53 17.78 1.54
C VAL A 23 -5.89 17.21 2.81
N ILE A 24 -6.13 17.80 3.98
CA ILE A 24 -5.52 17.36 5.24
C ILE A 24 -6.15 16.05 5.72
N THR A 25 -7.46 15.89 5.58
CA THR A 25 -8.14 14.63 5.92
C THR A 25 -7.78 13.50 4.95
N ALA A 26 -7.66 13.79 3.65
CA ALA A 26 -7.21 12.82 2.67
C ALA A 26 -5.76 12.37 2.89
N SER A 27 -4.86 13.26 3.28
CA SER A 27 -3.46 12.92 3.57
C SER A 27 -3.31 12.10 4.85
N GLY A 28 -4.09 12.39 5.91
CA GLY A 28 -4.14 11.60 7.14
C GLY A 28 -4.60 10.17 6.87
N SER A 29 -5.70 10.00 6.13
CA SER A 29 -6.22 8.70 5.72
C SER A 29 -5.22 7.91 4.86
N GLN A 30 -4.46 8.55 3.98
CA GLN A 30 -3.44 7.90 3.16
C GLN A 30 -2.22 7.45 3.97
N VAL A 31 -1.80 8.21 4.99
CA VAL A 31 -0.71 7.82 5.90
C VAL A 31 -1.12 6.60 6.73
N GLU A 32 -2.32 6.63 7.30
CA GLU A 32 -2.87 5.53 8.08
C GLU A 32 -3.01 4.25 7.25
N LEU A 33 -3.52 4.35 6.02
CA LEU A 33 -3.61 3.24 5.10
C LEU A 33 -2.22 2.64 4.80
N ARG A 34 -1.19 3.46 4.58
CA ARG A 34 0.18 2.97 4.36
C ARG A 34 0.74 2.23 5.57
N GLN A 35 0.39 2.62 6.79
CA GLN A 35 0.83 1.94 8.00
C GLN A 35 0.30 0.52 8.09
N ILE A 36 -0.98 0.30 7.81
CA ILE A 36 -1.58 -1.05 7.82
C ILE A 36 -1.11 -1.90 6.62
N GLN A 37 -0.69 -1.28 5.53
CA GLN A 37 -0.20 -1.94 4.31
C GLN A 37 1.27 -2.33 4.38
N THR A 38 2.03 -1.92 5.40
CA THR A 38 3.48 -2.09 5.41
C THR A 38 3.93 -2.75 6.71
N ARG A 39 4.84 -3.74 6.61
CA ARG A 39 5.53 -4.36 7.74
C ARG A 39 7.01 -4.50 7.44
N ASP A 40 7.85 -4.18 8.44
CA ASP A 40 9.29 -4.33 8.37
C ASP A 40 9.72 -5.69 8.93
N TYR A 41 10.75 -6.28 8.30
CA TYR A 41 11.35 -7.56 8.69
C TYR A 41 12.87 -7.38 8.86
N ASP A 42 13.42 -7.93 9.94
CA ASP A 42 14.85 -7.87 10.25
C ASP A 42 15.61 -8.92 9.44
N THR A 43 15.74 -8.69 8.15
CA THR A 43 16.44 -9.56 7.20
C THR A 43 16.87 -8.77 5.98
N LEU A 44 17.93 -9.21 5.30
CA LEU A 44 18.37 -8.74 3.98
C LEU A 44 18.11 -9.77 2.86
N ASP A 45 17.57 -10.95 3.19
CA ASP A 45 17.23 -11.99 2.21
C ASP A 45 15.98 -11.60 1.42
N LYS A 46 16.15 -10.70 0.46
CA LYS A 46 15.09 -10.24 -0.42
C LYS A 46 14.47 -11.39 -1.22
N ARG A 47 15.29 -12.31 -1.72
CA ARG A 47 14.81 -13.42 -2.54
C ARG A 47 14.01 -14.43 -1.72
N GLY A 48 14.46 -14.74 -0.51
CA GLY A 48 13.73 -15.56 0.46
C GLY A 48 12.40 -14.91 0.84
N THR A 49 12.42 -13.61 1.12
CA THR A 49 11.21 -12.84 1.42
C THR A 49 10.19 -12.88 0.27
N LEU A 50 10.63 -12.71 -0.98
CA LEU A 50 9.73 -12.81 -2.14
C LEU A 50 9.15 -14.21 -2.31
N ARG A 51 9.92 -15.27 -2.05
CA ARG A 51 9.39 -16.65 -2.04
C ARG A 51 8.35 -16.85 -0.94
N ALA A 52 8.61 -16.31 0.25
CA ALA A 52 7.62 -16.33 1.35
C ALA A 52 6.33 -15.58 0.99
N VAL A 53 6.44 -14.44 0.29
CA VAL A 53 5.28 -13.70 -0.24
C VAL A 53 4.48 -14.54 -1.23
N VAL A 54 5.15 -15.22 -2.17
CA VAL A 54 4.46 -16.12 -3.13
C VAL A 54 3.72 -17.23 -2.38
N ALA A 55 4.37 -17.91 -1.45
CA ALA A 55 3.74 -18.97 -0.64
C ALA A 55 2.53 -18.42 0.14
N THR A 56 2.67 -17.27 0.78
CA THR A 56 1.60 -16.59 1.51
C THR A 56 0.38 -16.32 0.63
N LEU A 57 0.59 -15.76 -0.56
CA LEU A 57 -0.51 -15.46 -1.48
C LEU A 57 -1.22 -16.73 -1.94
N GLN A 58 -0.47 -17.80 -2.23
CA GLN A 58 -1.03 -19.10 -2.59
C GLN A 58 -1.81 -19.73 -1.43
N ASP A 59 -1.31 -19.68 -0.21
CA ASP A 59 -2.01 -20.18 1.00
C ASP A 59 -3.32 -19.43 1.25
N LEU A 60 -3.38 -18.14 0.91
CA LEU A 60 -4.59 -17.32 0.99
C LEU A 60 -5.53 -17.51 -0.22
N GLY A 61 -5.20 -18.40 -1.15
CA GLY A 61 -6.03 -18.75 -2.31
C GLY A 61 -5.88 -17.80 -3.49
N PHE A 62 -4.80 -17.02 -3.56
CA PHE A 62 -4.48 -16.21 -4.72
C PHE A 62 -3.76 -17.03 -5.79
N VAL A 63 -4.02 -16.71 -7.03
CA VAL A 63 -3.24 -17.16 -8.19
C VAL A 63 -2.21 -16.09 -8.51
N ILE A 64 -0.94 -16.48 -8.64
CA ILE A 64 0.13 -15.54 -8.98
C ILE A 64 0.00 -15.16 -10.47
N ASP A 65 -0.23 -13.88 -10.74
CA ASP A 65 -0.29 -13.35 -12.10
C ASP A 65 1.12 -13.05 -12.62
N LYS A 66 1.96 -12.45 -11.76
CA LYS A 66 3.31 -12.04 -12.12
C LYS A 66 4.23 -12.04 -10.89
N ALA A 67 5.42 -12.61 -11.05
CA ALA A 67 6.47 -12.60 -10.04
C ALA A 67 7.75 -12.02 -10.65
N GLU A 68 8.04 -10.76 -10.33
CA GLU A 68 9.21 -10.04 -10.83
C GLU A 68 10.25 -9.89 -9.71
N PHE A 69 11.15 -10.86 -9.62
CA PHE A 69 12.15 -10.90 -8.57
C PHE A 69 13.17 -9.75 -8.65
N ASP A 70 13.49 -9.29 -9.84
CA ASP A 70 14.43 -8.18 -10.05
C ASP A 70 13.81 -6.83 -9.61
N LEU A 71 12.52 -6.64 -9.85
CA LEU A 71 11.77 -5.46 -9.40
C LEU A 71 11.24 -5.62 -7.97
N ALA A 72 11.43 -6.80 -7.38
CA ALA A 72 10.92 -7.16 -6.07
C ALA A 72 9.41 -6.90 -5.91
N THR A 73 8.64 -7.33 -6.92
CA THR A 73 7.19 -7.13 -7.00
C THR A 73 6.49 -8.44 -7.38
N ILE A 74 5.43 -8.77 -6.65
CA ILE A 74 4.54 -9.91 -6.90
C ILE A 74 3.13 -9.37 -7.07
N SER A 75 2.43 -9.79 -8.13
CA SER A 75 1.02 -9.51 -8.35
C SER A 75 0.23 -10.81 -8.39
N ALA A 76 -0.92 -10.83 -7.74
CA ALA A 76 -1.77 -12.01 -7.64
C ALA A 76 -3.25 -11.61 -7.61
N THR A 77 -4.09 -12.51 -8.10
CA THR A 77 -5.54 -12.32 -8.17
C THR A 77 -6.26 -13.50 -7.49
N LYS A 78 -7.28 -13.19 -6.73
CA LYS A 78 -8.20 -14.16 -6.16
C LYS A 78 -9.58 -13.92 -6.76
N LEU A 79 -10.11 -14.95 -7.42
CA LEU A 79 -11.44 -14.96 -8.01
C LEU A 79 -12.33 -15.88 -7.17
N GLN A 80 -13.40 -15.33 -6.64
CA GLN A 80 -14.52 -16.06 -6.07
C GLN A 80 -15.80 -15.53 -6.74
N ASP A 81 -16.67 -14.85 -6.00
CA ASP A 81 -17.82 -14.12 -6.59
C ASP A 81 -17.40 -12.71 -7.08
N TYR A 82 -16.17 -12.33 -6.81
CA TYR A 82 -15.58 -11.01 -7.10
C TYR A 82 -14.07 -11.15 -7.28
N GLU A 83 -13.46 -10.12 -7.90
CA GLU A 83 -12.02 -10.06 -8.11
C GLU A 83 -11.33 -9.28 -6.96
N ILE A 84 -10.41 -9.92 -6.26
CA ILE A 84 -9.44 -9.26 -5.39
C ILE A 84 -8.07 -9.36 -6.05
N ARG A 85 -7.45 -8.22 -6.31
CA ARG A 85 -6.07 -8.15 -6.78
C ARG A 85 -5.17 -7.61 -5.69
N MET A 86 -4.07 -8.32 -5.42
CA MET A 86 -3.06 -7.88 -4.46
C MET A 86 -1.71 -7.73 -5.16
N THR A 87 -1.05 -6.61 -4.90
CA THR A 87 0.33 -6.35 -5.34
C THR A 87 1.20 -6.16 -4.11
N VAL A 88 2.27 -6.93 -4.01
CA VAL A 88 3.23 -6.89 -2.90
C VAL A 88 4.58 -6.45 -3.43
N THR A 89 5.18 -5.47 -2.77
CA THR A 89 6.54 -4.98 -3.06
C THR A 89 7.44 -5.14 -1.85
N VAL A 90 8.71 -5.48 -2.10
CA VAL A 90 9.75 -5.62 -1.07
C VAL A 90 10.83 -4.58 -1.31
N ARG A 91 11.11 -3.74 -0.30
CA ARG A 91 12.08 -2.65 -0.38
C ARG A 91 13.08 -2.72 0.77
N GLU A 92 14.33 -2.41 0.48
CA GLU A 92 15.33 -2.23 1.52
C GLU A 92 15.07 -0.95 2.31
N ARG A 93 15.31 -1.03 3.62
CA ARG A 93 15.25 0.09 4.54
C ARG A 93 16.57 0.22 5.32
N GLU A 94 16.77 1.38 5.91
CA GLU A 94 17.88 1.60 6.83
C GLU A 94 17.85 0.59 7.99
N GLY A 95 19.01 0.21 8.50
CA GLY A 95 19.14 -0.72 9.62
C GLY A 95 19.01 -2.20 9.22
N GLU A 96 19.44 -2.56 8.01
CA GLU A 96 19.48 -3.95 7.54
C GLU A 96 18.11 -4.66 7.58
N ARG A 97 17.06 -3.94 7.15
CA ARG A 97 15.68 -4.43 7.14
C ARG A 97 15.07 -4.39 5.76
N LEU A 98 14.07 -5.23 5.56
CA LEU A 98 13.18 -5.18 4.39
C LEU A 98 11.78 -4.72 4.81
N ALA A 99 11.24 -3.76 4.10
CA ALA A 99 9.83 -3.40 4.18
C ALA A 99 9.04 -4.18 3.13
N VAL A 100 8.05 -4.92 3.57
CA VAL A 100 7.05 -5.58 2.72
C VAL A 100 5.79 -4.72 2.72
N ARG A 101 5.36 -4.29 1.54
CA ARG A 101 4.15 -3.51 1.37
C ARG A 101 3.16 -4.23 0.48
N ALA A 102 1.96 -4.45 0.99
CA ALA A 102 0.83 -5.04 0.28
C ALA A 102 -0.20 -3.96 -0.09
N ASN A 103 -0.66 -3.97 -1.34
CA ASN A 103 -1.79 -3.18 -1.80
C ASN A 103 -2.85 -4.13 -2.34
N ALA A 104 -4.06 -4.03 -1.82
CA ALA A 104 -5.18 -4.83 -2.28
C ALA A 104 -6.29 -3.95 -2.87
N ARG A 105 -6.94 -4.47 -3.92
CA ARG A 105 -8.09 -3.87 -4.58
C ARG A 105 -9.22 -4.90 -4.70
N PHE A 106 -10.41 -4.41 -4.50
CA PHE A 106 -11.65 -5.12 -4.81
C PHE A 106 -12.22 -4.51 -6.09
N ASN A 107 -12.16 -5.26 -7.18
CA ASN A 107 -12.35 -4.70 -8.52
C ASN A 107 -11.42 -3.47 -8.70
N GLU A 108 -11.97 -2.28 -8.94
CA GLU A 108 -11.18 -1.05 -9.10
C GLU A 108 -10.97 -0.25 -7.80
N ASN A 109 -11.62 -0.64 -6.68
CA ASN A 109 -11.59 0.11 -5.44
C ASN A 109 -10.49 -0.39 -4.49
N PRO A 110 -9.69 0.51 -3.88
CA PRO A 110 -8.73 0.11 -2.86
C PRO A 110 -9.42 -0.52 -1.65
N ILE A 111 -8.85 -1.61 -1.14
CA ILE A 111 -9.26 -2.17 0.14
C ILE A 111 -8.58 -1.37 1.25
N THR A 112 -9.38 -0.83 2.16
CA THR A 112 -8.92 -0.02 3.29
C THR A 112 -9.17 -0.70 4.64
N ASP A 113 -9.78 -1.88 4.64
CA ASP A 113 -10.04 -2.66 5.85
C ASP A 113 -8.72 -3.22 6.42
N PRO A 114 -8.34 -2.86 7.66
CA PRO A 114 -7.14 -3.36 8.31
C PRO A 114 -7.09 -4.89 8.42
N ASN A 115 -8.22 -5.57 8.60
CA ASN A 115 -8.27 -7.02 8.77
C ASN A 115 -7.75 -7.76 7.55
N ALA A 116 -8.04 -7.28 6.34
CA ALA A 116 -7.54 -7.88 5.10
C ALA A 116 -6.01 -7.91 5.03
N TYR A 117 -5.36 -6.85 5.50
CA TYR A 117 -3.90 -6.76 5.58
C TYR A 117 -3.33 -7.55 6.76
N GLN A 118 -4.04 -7.59 7.87
CA GLN A 118 -3.63 -8.37 9.05
C GLN A 118 -3.58 -9.87 8.73
N ASP A 119 -4.56 -10.40 8.02
CA ASP A 119 -4.56 -11.80 7.58
C ASP A 119 -3.37 -12.13 6.68
N PHE A 120 -3.09 -11.23 5.72
CA PHE A 120 -1.92 -11.36 4.85
C PHE A 120 -0.62 -11.38 5.66
N PHE A 121 -0.40 -10.39 6.53
CA PHE A 121 0.84 -10.31 7.30
C PHE A 121 0.98 -11.41 8.35
N THR A 122 -0.11 -11.87 8.96
CA THR A 122 -0.06 -13.01 9.89
C THR A 122 0.37 -14.30 9.18
N THR A 123 -0.10 -14.51 7.95
CA THR A 123 0.29 -15.66 7.14
C THR A 123 1.73 -15.50 6.65
N LEU A 124 2.13 -14.29 6.25
CA LEU A 124 3.50 -13.98 5.85
C LEU A 124 4.50 -14.21 7.00
N ASP A 125 4.17 -13.81 8.23
CA ASP A 125 5.04 -14.02 9.40
C ASP A 125 5.38 -15.50 9.58
N LYS A 126 4.41 -16.39 9.38
CA LYS A 126 4.63 -17.86 9.43
C LYS A 126 5.54 -18.33 8.29
N ALA A 127 5.30 -17.87 7.07
CA ALA A 127 6.10 -18.22 5.91
C ALA A 127 7.55 -17.68 6.04
N MET A 128 7.72 -16.48 6.57
CA MET A 128 9.03 -15.88 6.85
C MET A 128 9.79 -16.66 7.91
N PHE A 129 9.13 -17.07 8.98
CA PHE A 129 9.75 -17.90 10.01
C PHE A 129 10.30 -19.20 9.43
N LEU A 130 9.52 -19.92 8.63
CA LEU A 130 9.93 -21.17 7.98
C LEU A 130 11.09 -20.94 6.99
N THR A 131 11.02 -19.88 6.20
CA THR A 131 12.05 -19.53 5.20
C THR A 131 13.39 -19.17 5.85
N LEU A 132 13.36 -18.32 6.87
CA LEU A 132 14.57 -17.84 7.56
C LEU A 132 15.23 -18.94 8.41
N HIS A 133 14.45 -19.88 8.96
CA HIS A 133 14.97 -20.98 9.79
C HIS A 133 15.22 -22.26 8.99
N LYS A 134 15.00 -22.24 7.66
CA LYS A 134 15.17 -23.40 6.77
C LYS A 134 14.52 -24.68 7.34
N VAL A 135 13.33 -24.53 7.88
CA VAL A 135 12.52 -25.66 8.34
C VAL A 135 11.80 -26.20 7.12
N ASP A 136 12.29 -27.33 6.61
CA ASP A 136 11.66 -28.08 5.52
C ASP A 136 10.43 -28.87 6.03
#